data_280cb5598fdd447f919dfd8896e6740f
#
_entry.id   280cb5598fdd447f919dfd8896e6740f
#
_cell.length_a   1.000
_cell.length_b   1.000
_cell.length_c   1.000
_cell.angle_alpha   90.00
_cell.angle_beta   90.00
_cell.angle_gamma   90.00
#
_symmetry.space_group_name_H-M   'P 1'
#
loop_
_entity.id
_entity.type
_entity.pdbx_description
1 polymer ?
#
loop_
_entity_poly.entity_id
_entity_poly.type
_entity_poly.pdbx_seq_one_letter_code
_entity_poly.pdbx_strand_id
1 'polypeptide(L)'
;MAERGDFDLFLLAGRYTLLEQEALKSFLPLCQKRGIGIITGGPYNSGILATGGIQGAYYNYDIAPKDILEKVNKIELVCRKYEIPLKAAALQFPLLHNAHLSVIPGGQSKEEMKSNYECMQYNIPKELWNDLKSRELMNPEAPID
;
A
#
# COMPACT_ATOMS: atom_id res chain seq x y z
N MET A 1 19.62 11.40 -4.29
CA MET A 1 20.15 10.79 -3.06
C MET A 1 20.51 9.33 -3.31
N ALA A 2 19.57 8.47 -3.68
CA ALA A 2 19.85 7.05 -3.96
C ALA A 2 20.89 6.79 -5.06
N GLU A 3 21.15 7.72 -5.96
CA GLU A 3 22.15 7.61 -7.02
C GLU A 3 23.58 7.91 -6.56
N ARG A 4 23.73 8.70 -5.49
CA ARG A 4 25.01 9.29 -5.09
C ARG A 4 25.55 8.81 -3.75
N GLY A 5 24.74 8.12 -2.96
CA GLY A 5 25.12 7.61 -1.65
C GLY A 5 25.21 6.09 -1.64
N ASP A 6 25.93 5.57 -0.66
CA ASP A 6 25.95 4.15 -0.34
C ASP A 6 24.99 3.93 0.82
N PHE A 7 23.85 3.31 0.52
CA PHE A 7 22.76 3.10 1.47
C PHE A 7 22.32 1.65 1.44
N ASP A 8 22.06 1.07 2.60
CA ASP A 8 21.49 -0.27 2.74
C ASP A 8 19.96 -0.25 2.71
N LEU A 9 19.36 0.79 3.29
CA LEU A 9 17.91 0.89 3.50
C LEU A 9 17.40 2.31 3.27
N PHE A 10 16.15 2.40 2.76
CA PHE A 10 15.34 3.62 2.81
C PHE A 10 13.99 3.36 3.46
N LEU A 11 13.52 4.35 4.22
CA LEU A 11 12.12 4.42 4.63
C LEU A 11 11.35 5.23 3.58
N LEU A 12 10.41 4.57 2.92
CA LEU A 12 9.54 5.17 1.90
C LEU A 12 8.14 5.34 2.48
N ALA A 13 7.76 6.59 2.78
CA ALA A 13 6.49 6.89 3.41
C ALA A 13 5.42 7.29 2.38
N GLY A 14 4.34 6.52 2.30
CA GLY A 14 3.15 6.81 1.50
C GLY A 14 3.36 6.93 -0.01
N ARG A 15 4.48 6.43 -0.56
CA ARG A 15 4.83 6.55 -1.99
C ARG A 15 4.83 5.23 -2.75
N TYR A 16 4.68 4.13 -2.05
CA TYR A 16 4.35 2.84 -2.64
C TYR A 16 3.31 2.15 -1.77
N THR A 17 2.07 2.34 -2.15
CA THR A 17 0.88 1.87 -1.43
C THR A 17 -0.15 1.40 -2.45
N LEU A 18 -1.27 0.86 -1.98
CA LEU A 18 -2.36 0.45 -2.85
C LEU A 18 -2.96 1.61 -3.68
N LEU A 19 -2.78 2.88 -3.25
CA LEU A 19 -3.19 4.08 -3.99
C LEU A 19 -2.06 4.70 -4.82
N GLU A 20 -0.81 4.60 -4.35
CA GLU A 20 0.34 5.30 -4.89
C GLU A 20 1.39 4.31 -5.38
N GLN A 21 1.69 4.29 -6.69
CA GLN A 21 2.67 3.36 -7.26
C GLN A 21 3.68 4.07 -8.19
N GLU A 22 3.79 5.39 -8.13
CA GLU A 22 4.74 6.16 -8.93
C GLU A 22 6.21 5.74 -8.72
N ALA A 23 6.53 5.21 -7.54
CA ALA A 23 7.88 4.72 -7.23
C ALA A 23 8.33 3.57 -8.16
N LEU A 24 7.40 2.85 -8.81
CA LEU A 24 7.71 1.82 -9.80
C LEU A 24 8.44 2.35 -11.03
N LYS A 25 8.25 3.63 -11.39
CA LYS A 25 8.81 4.18 -12.64
C LYS A 25 10.33 4.29 -12.61
N SER A 26 10.92 4.63 -11.46
CA SER A 26 12.35 4.88 -11.39
C SER A 26 13.00 4.52 -10.06
N PHE A 27 12.34 4.85 -8.93
CA PHE A 27 12.94 4.71 -7.61
C PHE A 27 13.13 3.26 -7.18
N LEU A 28 12.10 2.43 -7.30
CA LEU A 28 12.19 1.02 -6.92
C LEU A 28 13.13 0.23 -7.84
N PRO A 29 13.12 0.40 -9.18
CA PRO A 29 14.12 -0.22 -10.05
C PRO A 29 15.56 0.18 -9.70
N LEU A 30 15.78 1.45 -9.33
CA LEU A 30 17.10 1.90 -8.87
C LEU A 30 17.52 1.21 -7.57
N CYS A 31 16.62 1.13 -6.60
CA CYS A 31 16.88 0.45 -5.32
C CYS A 31 17.21 -1.03 -5.54
N GLN A 32 16.43 -1.74 -6.37
CA GLN A 32 16.71 -3.14 -6.71
C GLN A 32 18.09 -3.31 -7.36
N LYS A 33 18.43 -2.47 -8.35
CA LYS A 33 19.73 -2.51 -9.03
C LYS A 33 20.90 -2.30 -8.06
N ARG A 34 20.70 -1.53 -7.00
CA ARG A 34 21.73 -1.19 -6.01
C ARG A 34 21.69 -2.06 -4.75
N GLY A 35 20.77 -3.01 -4.66
CA GLY A 35 20.60 -3.85 -3.48
C GLY A 35 20.09 -3.09 -2.24
N ILE A 36 19.40 -1.97 -2.44
CA ILE A 36 18.86 -1.14 -1.36
C ILE A 36 17.50 -1.67 -0.97
N GLY A 37 17.33 -2.03 0.30
CA GLY A 37 16.05 -2.45 0.86
C GLY A 37 15.12 -1.27 1.17
N ILE A 38 13.82 -1.50 1.12
CA ILE A 38 12.79 -0.51 1.45
C ILE A 38 11.99 -0.93 2.68
N ILE A 39 11.78 -0.01 3.58
CA ILE A 39 10.79 -0.12 4.65
C ILE A 39 9.65 0.83 4.30
N THR A 40 8.43 0.32 4.17
CA THR A 40 7.26 1.14 3.86
C THR A 40 6.67 1.74 5.12
N GLY A 41 6.67 3.07 5.22
CA GLY A 41 5.91 3.83 6.21
C GLY A 41 4.58 4.31 5.64
N GLY A 42 3.59 4.54 6.48
CA GLY A 42 2.29 5.09 6.09
C GLY A 42 1.53 4.27 5.03
N PRO A 43 1.41 2.94 5.18
CA PRO A 43 0.78 2.07 4.18
C PRO A 43 -0.70 2.40 3.94
N TYR A 44 -1.33 3.13 4.88
CA TYR A 44 -2.76 3.48 4.83
C TYR A 44 -3.06 4.85 4.21
N ASN A 45 -2.06 5.57 3.67
CA ASN A 45 -2.24 6.90 3.07
C ASN A 45 -3.07 7.84 3.95
N SER A 46 -2.50 8.23 5.10
CA SER A 46 -3.16 9.08 6.13
C SER A 46 -4.44 8.47 6.73
N GLY A 47 -4.60 7.14 6.61
CA GLY A 47 -5.70 6.39 7.22
C GLY A 47 -6.84 5.99 6.27
N ILE A 48 -6.94 6.58 5.07
CA ILE A 48 -8.06 6.30 4.14
C ILE A 48 -8.15 4.81 3.75
N LEU A 49 -7.03 4.10 3.62
CA LEU A 49 -7.03 2.67 3.33
C LEU A 49 -7.32 1.78 4.55
N ALA A 50 -7.42 2.36 5.73
CA ALA A 50 -7.88 1.68 6.94
C ALA A 50 -9.35 1.95 7.23
N THR A 51 -9.84 3.18 6.96
CA THR A 51 -11.23 3.60 7.23
C THR A 51 -12.16 3.39 6.05
N GLY A 52 -11.64 3.32 4.83
CA GLY A 52 -12.41 3.34 3.60
C GLY A 52 -12.64 4.75 3.04
N GLY A 53 -13.25 4.84 1.87
CA GLY A 53 -13.56 6.10 1.17
C GLY A 53 -14.79 6.81 1.72
N ILE A 54 -14.79 7.13 3.02
CA ILE A 54 -15.87 7.83 3.71
C ILE A 54 -15.67 9.35 3.64
N GLN A 55 -16.76 10.11 3.76
CA GLN A 55 -16.68 11.57 3.83
C GLN A 55 -15.82 12.01 5.01
N GLY A 56 -14.88 12.93 4.77
CA GLY A 56 -13.93 13.42 5.77
C GLY A 56 -12.72 12.52 6.00
N ALA A 57 -12.54 11.44 5.23
CA ALA A 57 -11.32 10.66 5.26
C ALA A 57 -10.10 11.50 4.84
N TYR A 58 -8.95 11.22 5.43
CA TYR A 58 -7.69 11.93 5.15
C TYR A 58 -6.85 11.20 4.12
N TYR A 59 -6.27 11.97 3.19
CA TYR A 59 -5.31 11.52 2.20
C TYR A 59 -4.22 12.59 2.05
N ASN A 60 -2.94 12.22 2.08
CA ASN A 60 -1.80 13.14 2.06
C ASN A 60 -1.91 14.27 3.10
N TYR A 61 -2.37 13.93 4.32
CA TYR A 61 -2.52 14.85 5.47
C TYR A 61 -3.61 15.92 5.30
N ASP A 62 -4.48 15.80 4.30
CA ASP A 62 -5.61 16.69 4.05
C ASP A 62 -6.89 15.88 3.80
N ILE A 63 -8.04 16.55 3.69
CA ILE A 63 -9.29 15.90 3.34
C ILE A 63 -9.17 15.29 1.94
N ALA A 64 -9.52 14.02 1.81
CA ALA A 64 -9.42 13.29 0.56
C ALA A 64 -10.34 13.90 -0.52
N PRO A 65 -9.82 14.21 -1.72
CA PRO A 65 -10.64 14.65 -2.83
C PRO A 65 -11.57 13.54 -3.33
N LYS A 66 -12.63 13.94 -4.02
CA LYS A 66 -13.72 13.04 -4.43
C LYS A 66 -13.26 11.86 -5.29
N ASP A 67 -12.34 12.11 -6.22
CA ASP A 67 -11.76 11.08 -7.09
C ASP A 67 -10.99 10.00 -6.32
N ILE A 68 -10.28 10.39 -5.27
CA ILE A 68 -9.60 9.45 -4.36
C ILE A 68 -10.61 8.64 -3.55
N LEU A 69 -11.66 9.28 -3.01
CA LEU A 69 -12.74 8.57 -2.30
C LEU A 69 -13.39 7.52 -3.21
N GLU A 70 -13.70 7.88 -4.46
CA GLU A 70 -14.28 6.98 -5.45
C GLU A 70 -13.35 5.81 -5.80
N LYS A 71 -12.04 6.08 -5.97
CA LYS A 71 -11.03 5.05 -6.21
C LYS A 71 -10.95 4.07 -5.04
N VAL A 72 -10.89 4.58 -3.81
CA VAL A 72 -10.83 3.73 -2.60
C VAL A 72 -12.08 2.87 -2.49
N ASN A 73 -13.27 3.43 -2.73
CA ASN A 73 -14.53 2.67 -2.71
C ASN A 73 -14.54 1.54 -3.76
N LYS A 74 -14.02 1.79 -4.96
CA LYS A 74 -13.90 0.75 -6.00
C LYS A 74 -12.92 -0.35 -5.58
N ILE A 75 -11.79 -0.01 -4.98
CA ILE A 75 -10.82 -0.98 -4.46
C ILE A 75 -11.47 -1.81 -3.34
N GLU A 76 -12.17 -1.17 -2.41
CA GLU A 76 -12.86 -1.85 -1.31
C GLU A 76 -13.91 -2.84 -1.82
N LEU A 77 -14.67 -2.49 -2.86
CA LEU A 77 -15.63 -3.41 -3.49
C LEU A 77 -14.96 -4.66 -4.05
N VAL A 78 -13.79 -4.52 -4.67
CA VAL A 78 -13.01 -5.67 -5.12
C VAL A 78 -12.55 -6.50 -3.92
N CYS A 79 -11.99 -5.88 -2.88
CA CYS A 79 -11.55 -6.59 -1.68
C CYS A 79 -12.70 -7.38 -1.05
N ARG A 80 -13.89 -6.79 -0.91
CA ARG A 80 -15.10 -7.45 -0.36
C ARG A 80 -15.53 -8.67 -1.18
N LYS A 81 -15.40 -8.64 -2.49
CA LYS A 81 -15.71 -9.80 -3.37
C LYS A 81 -14.88 -11.04 -2.99
N TYR A 82 -13.67 -10.83 -2.48
CA TYR A 82 -12.76 -11.90 -2.03
C TYR A 82 -12.75 -12.07 -0.51
N GLU A 83 -13.67 -11.44 0.21
CA GLU A 83 -13.78 -11.49 1.69
C GLU A 83 -12.50 -10.99 2.39
N ILE A 84 -11.76 -10.09 1.75
CA ILE A 84 -10.53 -9.47 2.28
C ILE A 84 -10.83 -8.05 2.75
N PRO A 85 -10.50 -7.69 4.00
CA PRO A 85 -10.57 -6.29 4.43
C PRO A 85 -9.66 -5.39 3.59
N LEU A 86 -10.15 -4.20 3.20
CA LEU A 86 -9.32 -3.19 2.51
C LEU A 86 -8.01 -2.93 3.25
N LYS A 87 -8.07 -2.82 4.57
CA LYS A 87 -6.92 -2.61 5.46
C LYS A 87 -5.86 -3.72 5.32
N ALA A 88 -6.28 -4.98 5.18
CA ALA A 88 -5.36 -6.11 5.00
C ALA A 88 -4.67 -6.05 3.64
N ALA A 89 -5.42 -5.77 2.57
CA ALA A 89 -4.86 -5.59 1.24
C ALA A 89 -3.85 -4.42 1.20
N ALA A 90 -4.19 -3.28 1.80
CA ALA A 90 -3.31 -2.13 1.86
C ALA A 90 -2.01 -2.40 2.62
N LEU A 91 -2.09 -3.17 3.71
CA LEU A 91 -0.93 -3.49 4.56
C LEU A 91 0.02 -4.46 3.87
N GLN A 92 -0.51 -5.47 3.16
CA GLN A 92 0.29 -6.51 2.53
C GLN A 92 0.81 -6.14 1.14
N PHE A 93 0.12 -5.23 0.43
CA PHE A 93 0.48 -4.83 -0.94
C PHE A 93 1.96 -4.45 -1.11
N PRO A 94 2.56 -3.58 -0.28
CA PRO A 94 3.97 -3.20 -0.48
C PRO A 94 4.93 -4.39 -0.44
N LEU A 95 4.63 -5.40 0.36
CA LEU A 95 5.49 -6.58 0.55
C LEU A 95 5.51 -7.53 -0.65
N LEU A 96 4.63 -7.34 -1.64
CA LEU A 96 4.66 -8.07 -2.90
C LEU A 96 5.83 -7.63 -3.80
N HIS A 97 6.43 -6.47 -3.54
CA HIS A 97 7.57 -6.00 -4.30
C HIS A 97 8.89 -6.37 -3.60
N ASN A 98 9.77 -7.07 -4.30
CA ASN A 98 11.01 -7.66 -3.74
C ASN A 98 11.97 -6.68 -3.06
N ALA A 99 11.89 -5.38 -3.35
CA ALA A 99 12.70 -4.38 -2.65
C ALA A 99 12.17 -4.07 -1.24
N HIS A 100 10.90 -4.37 -0.96
CA HIS A 100 10.27 -4.06 0.33
C HIS A 100 10.52 -5.18 1.34
N LEU A 101 11.21 -4.83 2.42
CA LEU A 101 11.62 -5.78 3.47
C LEU A 101 10.64 -5.78 4.65
N SER A 102 9.94 -4.66 4.86
CA SER A 102 9.02 -4.51 5.99
C SER A 102 8.03 -3.38 5.74
N VAL A 103 6.96 -3.37 6.52
CA VAL A 103 5.94 -2.33 6.55
C VAL A 103 5.72 -1.87 7.98
N ILE A 104 5.61 -0.55 8.17
CA ILE A 104 5.37 0.07 9.48
C ILE A 104 4.01 0.78 9.44
N PRO A 105 2.92 0.10 9.83
CA PRO A 105 1.63 0.75 10.00
C PRO A 105 1.62 1.61 11.26
N GLY A 106 0.97 2.76 11.20
CA GLY A 106 0.66 3.54 12.39
C GLY A 106 -0.36 2.84 13.28
N GLY A 107 -0.32 3.13 14.58
CA GLY A 107 -1.31 2.66 15.54
C GLY A 107 -1.21 3.50 16.82
N GLN A 108 -2.36 3.97 17.30
CA GLN A 108 -2.47 4.84 18.49
C GLN A 108 -3.07 4.09 19.70
N SER A 109 -3.56 2.87 19.49
CA SER A 109 -4.17 2.05 20.53
C SER A 109 -3.73 0.59 20.41
N LYS A 110 -3.93 -0.16 21.50
CA LYS A 110 -3.71 -1.60 21.53
C LYS A 110 -4.60 -2.32 20.52
N GLU A 111 -5.84 -1.86 20.36
CA GLU A 111 -6.84 -2.39 19.42
C GLU A 111 -6.39 -2.21 17.98
N GLU A 112 -5.86 -1.03 17.64
CA GLU A 112 -5.31 -0.75 16.30
C GLU A 112 -4.09 -1.61 16.00
N MET A 113 -3.18 -1.78 16.97
CA MET A 113 -2.00 -2.63 16.82
C MET A 113 -2.39 -4.11 16.63
N LYS A 114 -3.37 -4.59 17.40
CA LYS A 114 -3.93 -5.93 17.25
C LYS A 114 -4.56 -6.10 15.86
N SER A 115 -5.38 -5.14 15.43
CA SER A 115 -5.99 -5.14 14.09
C SER A 115 -4.94 -5.15 12.97
N ASN A 116 -3.84 -4.40 13.11
CA ASN A 116 -2.73 -4.44 12.15
C ASN A 116 -2.10 -5.84 12.08
N TYR A 117 -1.86 -6.46 13.23
CA TYR A 117 -1.35 -7.84 13.28
C TYR A 117 -2.31 -8.84 12.61
N GLU A 118 -3.59 -8.76 12.91
CA GLU A 118 -4.62 -9.63 12.31
C GLU A 118 -4.69 -9.44 10.79
N CYS A 119 -4.56 -8.21 10.30
CA CYS A 119 -4.52 -7.91 8.86
C CYS A 119 -3.35 -8.58 8.13
N MET A 120 -2.24 -8.86 8.80
CA MET A 120 -1.11 -9.60 8.23
C MET A 120 -1.36 -11.11 8.13
N GLN A 121 -2.37 -11.65 8.81
CA GLN A 121 -2.69 -13.07 8.79
C GLN A 121 -3.63 -13.48 7.66
N TYR A 122 -4.22 -12.52 6.94
CA TYR A 122 -5.08 -12.83 5.80
C TYR A 122 -4.27 -13.44 4.66
N ASN A 123 -4.76 -14.56 4.14
CA ASN A 123 -4.25 -15.14 2.89
C ASN A 123 -4.97 -14.47 1.71
N ILE A 124 -4.31 -13.51 1.09
CA ILE A 124 -4.90 -12.72 -0.01
C ILE A 124 -4.67 -13.46 -1.33
N PRO A 125 -5.76 -13.87 -2.04
CA PRO A 125 -5.61 -14.59 -3.28
C PRO A 125 -5.07 -13.70 -4.39
N LYS A 126 -4.24 -14.26 -5.27
CA LYS A 126 -3.65 -13.56 -6.42
C LYS A 126 -4.71 -12.97 -7.36
N GLU A 127 -5.87 -13.59 -7.41
CA GLU A 127 -7.03 -13.17 -8.19
C GLU A 127 -7.53 -11.78 -7.78
N LEU A 128 -7.45 -11.42 -6.50
CA LEU A 128 -7.78 -10.07 -6.02
C LEU A 128 -6.91 -9.02 -6.71
N TRP A 129 -5.60 -9.25 -6.75
CA TRP A 129 -4.65 -8.34 -7.39
C TRP A 129 -4.85 -8.24 -8.89
N ASN A 130 -5.13 -9.36 -9.54
CA ASN A 130 -5.46 -9.40 -10.96
C ASN A 130 -6.76 -8.64 -11.26
N ASP A 131 -7.79 -8.77 -10.43
CA ASP A 131 -9.06 -8.02 -10.57
C ASP A 131 -8.83 -6.52 -10.42
N LEU A 132 -8.00 -6.08 -9.45
CA LEU A 132 -7.61 -4.67 -9.30
C LEU A 132 -6.88 -4.13 -10.53
N LYS A 133 -5.96 -4.90 -11.11
CA LYS A 133 -5.24 -4.53 -12.35
C LYS A 133 -6.19 -4.42 -13.54
N SER A 134 -7.07 -5.40 -13.74
CA SER A 134 -8.02 -5.44 -14.87
C SER A 134 -9.01 -4.28 -14.85
N ARG A 135 -9.27 -3.71 -13.66
CA ARG A 135 -10.14 -2.53 -13.46
C ARG A 135 -9.37 -1.21 -13.45
N GLU A 136 -8.08 -1.21 -13.77
CA GLU A 136 -7.22 -0.02 -13.75
C GLU A 136 -7.16 0.67 -12.37
N LEU A 137 -7.42 -0.08 -11.29
CA LEU A 137 -7.35 0.40 -9.90
C LEU A 137 -5.94 0.29 -9.31
N MET A 138 -5.07 -0.48 -9.97
CA MET A 138 -3.69 -0.71 -9.59
C MET A 138 -2.81 -0.71 -10.85
N ASN A 139 -1.56 -0.26 -10.71
CA ASN A 139 -0.60 -0.27 -11.82
C ASN A 139 -0.42 -1.70 -12.35
N PRO A 140 -0.55 -1.95 -13.66
CA PRO A 140 -0.41 -3.28 -14.24
C PRO A 140 0.99 -3.88 -14.03
N GLU A 141 2.02 -3.05 -13.86
CA GLU A 141 3.40 -3.47 -13.63
C GLU A 141 3.75 -3.74 -12.17
N ALA A 142 2.84 -3.46 -11.23
CA ALA A 142 3.07 -3.77 -9.82
C ALA A 142 3.21 -5.30 -9.65
N PRO A 143 4.28 -5.79 -8.97
CA PRO A 143 4.43 -7.21 -8.69
C PRO A 143 3.29 -7.72 -7.81
N ILE A 144 2.86 -8.96 -8.08
CA ILE A 144 1.77 -9.64 -7.35
C ILE A 144 2.09 -11.10 -7.04
N ASP A 145 3.35 -11.47 -7.21
CA ASP A 145 3.89 -12.82 -6.94
C ASP A 145 4.73 -12.84 -5.68
#